data_5f3fadaa2f13f242e1ef31de1c14e2fb
#
_entry.id   5f3fadaa2f13f242e1ef31de1c14e2fb
#
_cell.length_a   1.000
_cell.length_b   1.000
_cell.length_c   1.000
_cell.angle_alpha   90.00
_cell.angle_beta   90.00
_cell.angle_gamma   90.00
#
_symmetry.space_group_name_H-M   'P 1'
#
loop_
_entity.id
_entity.type
_entity.pdbx_description
1 polymer ?
#
loop_
_entity_poly.entity_id
_entity_poly.type
_entity_poly.pdbx_seq_one_letter_code
_entity_poly.pdbx_strand_id
1 'polypeptide(L)'
;MNSFLKKLKRAICRKLYYAFANKLPASTGRGGERYRRIRFFFASRFVKSCGWNVNFEHGAHFDSDLTIGDFSGVGIDCNVGGSVTIGDHVMMGPECVFLSHNHRFDRLDIPMCQQGFSEEQPIHIGNDVWIGTRAIILPGVTVGDHSVVGAGAVVTKDVPPYAVVGGVPAKILKMRNAQS
;
A
#
# COMPACT_ATOMS: atom_id res chain seq x y z
N MET A 1 9.11 28.02 7.73
CA MET A 1 8.19 27.32 8.67
C MET A 1 9.00 26.34 9.50
N ASN A 2 9.01 26.48 10.82
CA ASN A 2 9.87 25.75 11.75
C ASN A 2 9.70 24.21 11.62
N SER A 3 10.79 23.45 11.59
CA SER A 3 10.79 21.95 11.47
C SER A 3 9.89 21.28 12.53
N PHE A 4 9.88 21.83 13.73
CA PHE A 4 9.03 21.39 14.84
C PHE A 4 7.53 21.50 14.51
N LEU A 5 7.09 22.63 13.96
CA LEU A 5 5.68 22.83 13.58
C LEU A 5 5.23 21.88 12.45
N LYS A 6 6.14 21.53 11.52
CA LYS A 6 5.86 20.54 10.48
C LYS A 6 5.65 19.15 11.10
N LYS A 7 6.54 18.72 11.99
CA LYS A 7 6.41 17.42 12.69
C LYS A 7 5.13 17.35 13.52
N LEU A 8 4.80 18.41 14.26
CA LEU A 8 3.59 18.48 15.07
C LEU A 8 2.32 18.38 14.20
N LYS A 9 2.25 19.12 13.09
CA LYS A 9 1.12 19.04 12.14
C LYS A 9 0.95 17.63 11.56
N ARG A 10 2.04 16.97 11.17
CA ARG A 10 2.01 15.56 10.69
C ARG A 10 1.44 14.62 11.76
N ALA A 11 1.92 14.72 12.98
CA ALA A 11 1.45 13.88 14.10
C ALA A 11 -0.04 14.10 14.39
N ILE A 12 -0.52 15.35 14.39
CA ILE A 12 -1.94 15.69 14.58
C ILE A 12 -2.79 15.12 13.44
N CYS A 13 -2.38 15.31 12.17
CA CYS A 13 -3.12 14.79 11.03
C CYS A 13 -3.18 13.26 11.05
N ARG A 14 -2.09 12.56 11.39
CA ARG A 14 -2.07 11.10 11.55
C ARG A 14 -3.03 10.64 12.65
N LYS A 15 -3.00 11.30 13.82
CA LYS A 15 -3.90 10.97 14.92
C LYS A 15 -5.37 11.16 14.54
N LEU A 16 -5.72 12.27 13.87
CA LEU A 16 -7.08 12.54 13.42
C LEU A 16 -7.53 11.60 12.29
N TYR A 17 -6.61 11.20 11.41
CA TYR A 17 -6.89 10.21 10.39
C TYR A 17 -7.35 8.89 11.04
N TYR A 18 -6.57 8.30 11.93
CA TYR A 18 -6.89 7.02 12.56
C TYR A 18 -8.01 7.09 13.61
N ALA A 19 -8.16 8.22 14.31
CA ALA A 19 -9.23 8.37 15.28
C ALA A 19 -10.61 8.55 14.63
N PHE A 20 -10.66 9.18 13.46
CA PHE A 20 -11.92 9.63 12.84
C PHE A 20 -11.98 9.35 11.35
N ALA A 21 -11.07 9.89 10.52
CA ALA A 21 -11.29 9.97 9.08
C ALA A 21 -11.33 8.59 8.40
N ASN A 22 -10.48 7.64 8.81
CA ASN A 22 -10.44 6.30 8.20
C ASN A 22 -11.67 5.44 8.54
N LYS A 23 -12.45 5.83 9.56
CA LYS A 23 -13.70 5.16 9.96
C LYS A 23 -14.93 5.67 9.21
N LEU A 24 -14.80 6.75 8.44
CA LEU A 24 -15.88 7.25 7.60
C LEU A 24 -16.24 6.22 6.52
N PRO A 25 -17.51 6.16 6.07
CA PRO A 25 -17.95 5.21 5.05
C PRO A 25 -17.07 5.21 3.79
N ALA A 26 -17.07 4.08 3.08
CA ALA A 26 -16.32 3.93 1.83
C ALA A 26 -16.72 4.97 0.77
N SER A 27 -15.84 5.21 -0.21
CA SER A 27 -16.05 6.20 -1.27
C SER A 27 -17.14 5.81 -2.27
N THR A 28 -17.52 4.54 -2.33
CA THR A 28 -18.51 4.00 -3.28
C THR A 28 -19.96 4.22 -2.87
N GLY A 29 -20.23 4.64 -1.63
CA GLY A 29 -21.57 4.87 -1.12
C GLY A 29 -22.12 6.28 -1.32
N ARG A 30 -23.36 6.51 -0.89
CA ARG A 30 -23.98 7.83 -0.91
C ARG A 30 -23.16 8.82 -0.08
N GLY A 31 -22.71 9.93 -0.68
CA GLY A 31 -21.80 10.90 -0.04
C GLY A 31 -20.33 10.48 -0.04
N GLY A 32 -19.97 9.39 -0.72
CA GLY A 32 -18.64 8.80 -0.72
C GLY A 32 -17.53 9.76 -1.12
N GLU A 33 -17.76 10.62 -2.10
CA GLU A 33 -16.79 11.64 -2.52
C GLU A 33 -16.43 12.61 -1.38
N ARG A 34 -17.40 12.99 -0.53
CA ARG A 34 -17.13 13.82 0.65
C ARG A 34 -16.22 13.10 1.66
N TYR A 35 -16.47 11.82 1.92
CA TYR A 35 -15.65 11.01 2.83
C TYR A 35 -14.25 10.79 2.28
N ARG A 36 -14.12 10.53 0.97
CA ARG A 36 -12.85 10.44 0.26
C ARG A 36 -12.00 11.70 0.46
N ARG A 37 -12.60 12.89 0.26
CA ARG A 37 -11.91 14.18 0.43
C ARG A 37 -11.43 14.40 1.86
N ILE A 38 -12.22 14.01 2.86
CA ILE A 38 -11.83 14.12 4.27
C ILE A 38 -10.62 13.20 4.55
N ARG A 39 -10.65 11.94 4.11
CA ARG A 39 -9.53 11.01 4.26
C ARG A 39 -8.28 11.54 3.56
N PHE A 40 -8.40 11.96 2.33
CA PHE A 40 -7.30 12.58 1.57
C PHE A 40 -6.71 13.79 2.28
N PHE A 41 -7.54 14.68 2.82
CA PHE A 41 -7.09 15.87 3.53
C PHE A 41 -6.14 15.53 4.69
N PHE A 42 -6.44 14.55 5.49
CA PHE A 42 -5.58 14.14 6.61
C PHE A 42 -4.40 13.29 6.12
N ALA A 43 -4.64 12.27 5.31
CA ALA A 43 -3.62 11.32 4.85
C ALA A 43 -2.47 12.01 4.11
N SER A 44 -2.77 12.86 3.13
CA SER A 44 -1.77 13.58 2.33
C SER A 44 -0.83 14.47 3.14
N ARG A 45 -1.17 14.78 4.40
CA ARG A 45 -0.36 15.65 5.28
C ARG A 45 0.60 14.90 6.18
N PHE A 46 0.47 13.59 6.30
CA PHE A 46 1.40 12.84 7.15
C PHE A 46 2.22 11.77 6.42
N VAL A 47 1.81 11.34 5.22
CA VAL A 47 2.64 10.45 4.39
C VAL A 47 3.87 11.19 3.85
N LYS A 48 4.85 10.43 3.35
CA LYS A 48 6.12 10.96 2.84
C LYS A 48 5.90 11.80 1.59
N SER A 49 5.12 11.29 0.63
CA SER A 49 4.71 12.00 -0.58
C SER A 49 3.33 11.52 -1.01
N CYS A 50 2.50 12.44 -1.50
CA CYS A 50 1.17 12.15 -1.97
C CYS A 50 0.87 12.97 -3.23
N GLY A 51 0.52 12.27 -4.30
CA GLY A 51 0.09 12.84 -5.55
C GLY A 51 -1.31 13.47 -5.47
N TRP A 52 -1.78 13.88 -6.60
CA TRP A 52 -3.10 14.47 -6.77
C TRP A 52 -4.17 13.38 -6.94
N ASN A 53 -5.38 13.65 -6.43
CA ASN A 53 -6.58 12.80 -6.56
C ASN A 53 -6.40 11.35 -6.04
N VAL A 54 -5.59 11.17 -4.99
CA VAL A 54 -5.40 9.87 -4.35
C VAL A 54 -6.63 9.50 -3.53
N ASN A 55 -7.03 8.23 -3.60
CA ASN A 55 -8.11 7.69 -2.78
C ASN A 55 -7.57 6.81 -1.64
N PHE A 56 -7.70 7.27 -0.41
CA PHE A 56 -7.51 6.44 0.78
C PHE A 56 -8.87 5.93 1.21
N GLU A 57 -9.13 4.64 1.13
CA GLU A 57 -10.43 4.06 1.44
C GLU A 57 -10.67 3.86 2.94
N HIS A 58 -11.94 3.51 3.30
CA HIS A 58 -12.33 3.13 4.64
C HIS A 58 -11.41 2.05 5.20
N GLY A 59 -11.02 2.15 6.47
CA GLY A 59 -10.18 1.16 7.14
C GLY A 59 -8.73 1.08 6.66
N ALA A 60 -8.33 1.81 5.61
CA ALA A 60 -6.97 1.76 5.07
C ALA A 60 -5.93 2.16 6.12
N HIS A 61 -4.95 1.28 6.34
CA HIS A 61 -3.83 1.47 7.27
C HIS A 61 -2.52 1.58 6.50
N PHE A 62 -1.70 2.58 6.82
CA PHE A 62 -0.40 2.80 6.17
C PHE A 62 0.53 3.63 7.03
N ASP A 63 1.83 3.43 6.82
CA ASP A 63 2.85 4.17 7.54
C ASP A 63 3.15 5.54 6.92
N SER A 64 3.82 6.39 7.70
CA SER A 64 4.19 7.74 7.28
C SER A 64 5.25 7.76 6.17
N ASP A 65 5.90 6.64 5.89
CA ASP A 65 6.91 6.49 4.84
C ASP A 65 6.33 6.13 3.47
N LEU A 66 4.99 5.98 3.39
CA LEU A 66 4.28 5.78 2.14
C LEU A 66 4.52 6.95 1.17
N THR A 67 4.92 6.60 -0.06
CA THR A 67 4.89 7.48 -1.23
C THR A 67 3.83 6.94 -2.18
N ILE A 68 2.92 7.80 -2.67
CA ILE A 68 1.85 7.39 -3.58
C ILE A 68 1.63 8.46 -4.65
N GLY A 69 1.56 8.01 -5.90
CA GLY A 69 1.43 8.84 -7.09
C GLY A 69 -0.01 9.29 -7.38
N ASP A 70 -0.16 9.97 -8.49
CA ASP A 70 -1.41 10.57 -8.92
C ASP A 70 -2.47 9.52 -9.26
N PHE A 71 -3.76 9.82 -8.98
CA PHE A 71 -4.91 8.97 -9.29
C PHE A 71 -4.86 7.55 -8.74
N SER A 72 -3.97 7.28 -7.79
CA SER A 72 -3.82 5.98 -7.16
C SER A 72 -4.71 5.81 -5.94
N GLY A 73 -4.93 4.57 -5.53
CA GLY A 73 -5.77 4.28 -4.37
C GLY A 73 -5.19 3.22 -3.44
N VAL A 74 -5.39 3.41 -2.13
CA VAL A 74 -5.26 2.38 -1.11
C VAL A 74 -6.65 1.84 -0.82
N GLY A 75 -6.88 0.55 -1.07
CA GLY A 75 -8.20 -0.09 -0.99
C GLY A 75 -8.76 -0.17 0.43
N ILE A 76 -10.03 -0.60 0.53
CA ILE A 76 -10.73 -0.79 1.80
C ILE A 76 -9.98 -1.82 2.65
N ASP A 77 -9.78 -1.51 3.94
CA ASP A 77 -9.13 -2.37 4.93
C ASP A 77 -7.74 -2.89 4.51
N CYS A 78 -7.08 -2.21 3.58
CA CYS A 78 -5.70 -2.54 3.21
C CYS A 78 -4.72 -2.16 4.32
N ASN A 79 -3.65 -2.95 4.45
CA ASN A 79 -2.53 -2.68 5.34
C ASN A 79 -1.24 -2.52 4.53
N VAL A 80 -0.72 -1.29 4.48
CA VAL A 80 0.49 -0.91 3.75
C VAL A 80 1.56 -0.56 4.77
N GLY A 81 2.26 -1.59 5.29
CA GLY A 81 3.25 -1.45 6.35
C GLY A 81 4.65 -1.13 5.85
N GLY A 82 5.31 -0.18 6.51
CA GLY A 82 6.69 0.22 6.29
C GLY A 82 6.93 1.06 5.03
N SER A 83 8.09 0.91 4.43
CA SER A 83 8.50 1.70 3.26
C SER A 83 7.90 1.15 1.97
N VAL A 84 6.86 1.80 1.46
CA VAL A 84 6.17 1.43 0.22
C VAL A 84 6.09 2.64 -0.71
N THR A 85 6.45 2.42 -1.96
CA THR A 85 6.27 3.39 -3.04
C THR A 85 5.24 2.85 -4.03
N ILE A 86 4.21 3.63 -4.30
CA ILE A 86 3.13 3.35 -5.25
C ILE A 86 3.17 4.42 -6.34
N GLY A 87 3.22 4.00 -7.60
CA GLY A 87 3.22 4.88 -8.77
C GLY A 87 1.85 5.52 -9.03
N ASP A 88 1.68 6.01 -10.25
CA ASP A 88 0.45 6.66 -10.71
C ASP A 88 -0.59 5.63 -11.20
N HIS A 89 -1.87 5.97 -11.12
CA HIS A 89 -2.98 5.17 -11.67
C HIS A 89 -3.09 3.75 -11.11
N VAL A 90 -2.64 3.52 -9.88
CA VAL A 90 -2.70 2.20 -9.23
C VAL A 90 -4.09 1.95 -8.65
N MET A 91 -4.72 0.86 -9.08
CA MET A 91 -5.96 0.36 -8.50
C MET A 91 -5.67 -0.76 -7.51
N MET A 92 -6.21 -0.65 -6.29
CA MET A 92 -6.01 -1.65 -5.24
C MET A 92 -7.36 -2.13 -4.71
N GLY A 93 -7.57 -3.45 -4.79
CA GLY A 93 -8.72 -4.11 -4.19
C GLY A 93 -8.69 -4.07 -2.66
N PRO A 94 -9.78 -4.47 -2.00
CA PRO A 94 -9.85 -4.53 -0.54
C PRO A 94 -8.87 -5.53 0.09
N GLU A 95 -8.54 -5.30 1.36
CA GLU A 95 -7.82 -6.23 2.24
C GLU A 95 -6.43 -6.66 1.72
N CYS A 96 -5.78 -5.85 0.88
CA CYS A 96 -4.41 -6.11 0.45
C CYS A 96 -3.42 -5.82 1.60
N VAL A 97 -2.34 -6.61 1.64
CA VAL A 97 -1.31 -6.52 2.68
C VAL A 97 0.07 -6.34 2.05
N PHE A 98 0.81 -5.35 2.52
CA PHE A 98 2.19 -5.07 2.13
C PHE A 98 3.08 -5.20 3.36
N LEU A 99 4.09 -6.04 3.27
CA LEU A 99 5.01 -6.33 4.35
C LEU A 99 6.43 -5.95 3.91
N SER A 100 6.99 -4.86 4.42
CA SER A 100 8.36 -4.43 4.06
C SER A 100 9.45 -5.07 4.92
N HIS A 101 9.08 -5.79 5.97
CA HIS A 101 10.00 -6.51 6.86
C HIS A 101 9.30 -7.70 7.51
N ASN A 102 10.09 -8.63 8.07
CA ASN A 102 9.64 -9.81 8.79
C ASN A 102 10.30 -9.90 10.18
N HIS A 103 9.81 -10.79 11.02
CA HIS A 103 10.57 -11.22 12.19
C HIS A 103 11.78 -12.05 11.77
N ARG A 104 12.90 -11.91 12.52
CA ARG A 104 14.05 -12.79 12.36
C ARG A 104 13.74 -14.16 12.97
N PHE A 105 14.19 -15.21 12.28
CA PHE A 105 13.98 -16.60 12.68
C PHE A 105 15.22 -17.48 12.40
N ASP A 106 16.35 -16.87 12.09
CA ASP A 106 17.59 -17.53 11.67
C ASP A 106 18.35 -18.18 12.82
N ARG A 107 18.16 -17.69 14.06
CA ARG A 107 18.81 -18.25 15.26
C ARG A 107 17.95 -19.35 15.86
N LEU A 108 18.63 -20.47 16.24
CA LEU A 108 17.98 -21.63 16.86
C LEU A 108 18.18 -21.70 18.38
N ASP A 109 19.04 -20.86 18.93
CA ASP A 109 19.43 -20.82 20.35
C ASP A 109 18.53 -19.91 21.19
N ILE A 110 17.72 -19.06 20.57
CA ILE A 110 16.73 -18.19 21.25
C ILE A 110 15.39 -18.23 20.52
N PRO A 111 14.27 -17.99 21.23
CA PRO A 111 12.94 -17.89 20.64
C PRO A 111 12.85 -16.79 19.57
N MET A 112 12.05 -17.01 18.50
CA MET A 112 11.87 -16.05 17.40
C MET A 112 11.40 -14.67 17.89
N CYS A 113 10.52 -14.61 18.89
CA CYS A 113 10.04 -13.35 19.46
C CYS A 113 11.13 -12.49 20.14
N GLN A 114 12.31 -13.06 20.41
CA GLN A 114 13.45 -12.36 20.99
C GLN A 114 14.51 -11.98 19.93
N GLN A 115 14.35 -12.40 18.68
CA GLN A 115 15.31 -12.14 17.61
C GLN A 115 15.13 -10.78 16.94
N GLY A 116 14.00 -10.10 17.20
CA GLY A 116 13.69 -8.80 16.59
C GLY A 116 13.18 -8.93 15.15
N PHE A 117 13.46 -7.90 14.34
CA PHE A 117 13.00 -7.81 12.95
C PHE A 117 14.18 -7.89 11.98
N SER A 118 13.89 -8.35 10.76
CA SER A 118 14.81 -8.24 9.63
C SER A 118 15.03 -6.77 9.26
N GLU A 119 16.05 -6.49 8.46
CA GLU A 119 16.18 -5.19 7.81
C GLU A 119 14.95 -4.93 6.92
N GLU A 120 14.54 -3.68 6.87
CA GLU A 120 13.44 -3.26 6.01
C GLU A 120 13.85 -3.35 4.54
N GLN A 121 13.00 -4.00 3.74
CA GLN A 121 13.17 -4.13 2.30
C GLN A 121 12.00 -3.39 1.62
N PRO A 122 12.25 -2.21 1.04
CA PRO A 122 11.20 -1.38 0.45
C PRO A 122 10.44 -2.11 -0.67
N ILE A 123 9.14 -1.88 -0.76
CA ILE A 123 8.28 -2.39 -1.81
C ILE A 123 8.02 -1.29 -2.83
N HIS A 124 8.10 -1.63 -4.12
CA HIS A 124 7.85 -0.70 -5.22
C HIS A 124 6.73 -1.21 -6.12
N ILE A 125 5.68 -0.42 -6.26
CA ILE A 125 4.58 -0.65 -7.20
C ILE A 125 4.70 0.40 -8.31
N GLY A 126 4.79 -0.06 -9.55
CA GLY A 126 4.88 0.79 -10.73
C GLY A 126 3.59 1.53 -11.05
N ASN A 127 3.51 2.07 -12.26
CA ASN A 127 2.36 2.82 -12.75
C ASN A 127 1.33 1.90 -13.41
N ASP A 128 0.05 2.30 -13.41
CA ASP A 128 -1.06 1.56 -14.03
C ASP A 128 -1.08 0.08 -13.61
N VAL A 129 -0.89 -0.18 -12.31
CA VAL A 129 -0.93 -1.52 -11.73
C VAL A 129 -2.31 -1.78 -11.12
N TRP A 130 -2.85 -2.98 -11.38
CA TRP A 130 -4.05 -3.47 -10.71
C TRP A 130 -3.69 -4.56 -9.71
N ILE A 131 -3.98 -4.32 -8.42
CA ILE A 131 -3.79 -5.28 -7.33
C ILE A 131 -5.16 -5.80 -6.90
N GLY A 132 -5.38 -7.09 -7.10
CA GLY A 132 -6.63 -7.76 -6.75
C GLY A 132 -6.83 -7.90 -5.24
N THR A 133 -8.07 -8.07 -4.83
CA THR A 133 -8.49 -8.25 -3.42
C THR A 133 -7.64 -9.28 -2.68
N ARG A 134 -7.24 -8.97 -1.44
CA ARG A 134 -6.46 -9.87 -0.56
C ARG A 134 -5.10 -10.31 -1.10
N ALA A 135 -4.54 -9.59 -2.04
CA ALA A 135 -3.16 -9.85 -2.45
C ALA A 135 -2.18 -9.49 -1.33
N ILE A 136 -1.12 -10.27 -1.20
CA ILE A 136 -0.04 -10.04 -0.23
C ILE A 136 1.25 -9.80 -1.01
N ILE A 137 1.92 -8.68 -0.72
CA ILE A 137 3.19 -8.32 -1.33
C ILE A 137 4.28 -8.42 -0.25
N LEU A 138 5.29 -9.27 -0.51
CA LEU A 138 6.37 -9.54 0.44
C LEU A 138 7.52 -8.52 0.35
N PRO A 139 8.41 -8.49 1.36
CA PRO A 139 9.50 -7.52 1.44
C PRO A 139 10.39 -7.50 0.20
N GLY A 140 10.78 -6.32 -0.25
CA GLY A 140 11.70 -6.09 -1.35
C GLY A 140 11.13 -6.28 -2.76
N VAL A 141 9.85 -6.65 -2.88
CA VAL A 141 9.22 -6.92 -4.17
C VAL A 141 9.00 -5.63 -4.97
N THR A 142 9.36 -5.69 -6.25
CA THR A 142 9.00 -4.69 -7.25
C THR A 142 7.90 -5.25 -8.18
N VAL A 143 6.79 -4.54 -8.30
CA VAL A 143 5.73 -4.83 -9.29
C VAL A 143 5.86 -3.82 -10.42
N GLY A 144 6.23 -4.31 -11.61
CA GLY A 144 6.47 -3.48 -12.79
C GLY A 144 5.20 -2.82 -13.34
N ASP A 145 5.39 -1.79 -14.14
CA ASP A 145 4.33 -0.99 -14.74
C ASP A 145 3.33 -1.87 -15.52
N HIS A 146 2.09 -1.44 -15.55
CA HIS A 146 1.00 -2.08 -16.31
C HIS A 146 0.72 -3.54 -15.92
N SER A 147 1.16 -3.98 -14.75
CA SER A 147 0.99 -5.36 -14.28
C SER A 147 -0.35 -5.55 -13.57
N VAL A 148 -0.78 -6.82 -13.48
CA VAL A 148 -1.96 -7.22 -12.74
C VAL A 148 -1.56 -8.30 -11.73
N VAL A 149 -1.86 -8.06 -10.47
CA VAL A 149 -1.74 -9.04 -9.39
C VAL A 149 -3.14 -9.59 -9.11
N GLY A 150 -3.33 -10.89 -9.32
CA GLY A 150 -4.61 -11.58 -9.12
C GLY A 150 -5.05 -11.56 -7.65
N ALA A 151 -6.36 -11.65 -7.42
CA ALA A 151 -6.91 -11.72 -6.06
C ALA A 151 -6.36 -12.92 -5.28
N GLY A 152 -6.04 -12.71 -4.00
CA GLY A 152 -5.46 -13.73 -3.11
C GLY A 152 -4.05 -14.17 -3.46
N ALA A 153 -3.36 -13.51 -4.38
CA ALA A 153 -1.98 -13.84 -4.72
C ALA A 153 -1.00 -13.48 -3.60
N VAL A 154 0.02 -14.30 -3.39
CA VAL A 154 1.16 -13.99 -2.53
C VAL A 154 2.39 -13.77 -3.39
N VAL A 155 2.75 -12.49 -3.58
CA VAL A 155 3.85 -12.07 -4.44
C VAL A 155 5.14 -12.11 -3.64
N THR A 156 6.00 -13.08 -3.99
CA THR A 156 7.26 -13.37 -3.29
C THR A 156 8.51 -12.99 -4.09
N LYS A 157 8.34 -12.54 -5.33
CA LYS A 157 9.39 -12.16 -6.27
C LYS A 157 8.92 -11.01 -7.14
N ASP A 158 9.83 -10.31 -7.77
CA ASP A 158 9.55 -9.23 -8.69
C ASP A 158 8.63 -9.67 -9.82
N VAL A 159 7.72 -8.77 -10.18
CA VAL A 159 6.76 -8.94 -11.27
C VAL A 159 7.20 -8.06 -12.44
N PRO A 160 7.51 -8.63 -13.61
CA PRO A 160 7.92 -7.83 -14.75
C PRO A 160 6.76 -6.95 -15.27
N PRO A 161 7.06 -5.83 -15.95
CA PRO A 161 6.02 -5.00 -16.56
C PRO A 161 5.10 -5.81 -17.47
N TYR A 162 3.84 -5.42 -17.54
CA TYR A 162 2.78 -6.07 -18.34
C TYR A 162 2.43 -7.52 -17.95
N ALA A 163 2.98 -8.06 -16.85
CA ALA A 163 2.64 -9.40 -16.41
C ALA A 163 1.30 -9.45 -15.68
N VAL A 164 0.57 -10.53 -15.87
CA VAL A 164 -0.56 -10.94 -15.02
C VAL A 164 -0.07 -12.09 -14.16
N VAL A 165 -0.04 -11.89 -12.84
CA VAL A 165 0.43 -12.89 -11.88
C VAL A 165 -0.68 -13.32 -10.94
N GLY A 166 -0.61 -14.55 -10.43
CA GLY A 166 -1.58 -15.06 -9.45
C GLY A 166 -1.12 -16.35 -8.79
N GLY A 167 -1.81 -16.73 -7.71
CA GLY A 167 -1.53 -17.95 -6.94
C GLY A 167 -0.65 -17.72 -5.71
N VAL A 168 -0.33 -18.80 -4.99
CA VAL A 168 0.48 -18.84 -3.75
C VAL A 168 1.52 -19.95 -3.88
N PRO A 169 2.82 -19.62 -4.08
CA PRO A 169 3.34 -18.30 -4.42
C PRO A 169 2.88 -17.85 -5.82
N ALA A 170 2.82 -16.53 -6.04
CA ALA A 170 2.39 -15.96 -7.31
C ALA A 170 3.34 -16.35 -8.45
N LYS A 171 2.75 -16.71 -9.60
CA LYS A 171 3.47 -17.03 -10.84
C LYS A 171 2.88 -16.22 -11.99
N ILE A 172 3.69 -15.99 -13.03
CA ILE A 172 3.21 -15.37 -14.27
C ILE A 172 2.21 -16.31 -14.93
N LEU A 173 0.96 -15.84 -15.10
CA LEU A 173 -0.12 -16.56 -15.78
C LEU A 173 -0.12 -16.22 -17.27
N LYS A 174 0.11 -14.96 -17.60
CA LYS A 174 0.23 -14.45 -18.97
C LYS A 174 0.88 -13.07 -18.98
N MET A 175 1.27 -12.63 -20.16
CA MET A 175 1.63 -11.23 -20.40
C MET A 175 0.43 -10.48 -21.01
N ARG A 176 0.26 -9.20 -20.64
CA ARG A 176 -0.70 -8.31 -21.32
C ARG A 176 -0.10 -7.97 -22.69
N ASN A 177 -0.81 -8.25 -23.74
CA ASN A 177 -0.42 -7.88 -25.10
C ASN A 177 -1.31 -6.72 -25.58
N ALA A 178 -0.74 -5.81 -26.38
CA ALA A 178 -1.48 -4.69 -26.96
C ALA A 178 -2.54 -5.11 -28.01
N GLN A 179 -2.71 -6.42 -28.26
CA GLN A 179 -3.56 -6.99 -29.30
C GLN A 179 -4.47 -8.11 -28.74
N SER A 180 -5.17 -7.86 -27.63
CA SER A 180 -6.23 -8.78 -27.20
C SER A 180 -7.53 -8.03 -26.98
#